data_0eff70f39e0035b42bdf9c9abb2e7414
#
_entry.id   0eff70f39e0035b42bdf9c9abb2e7414
#
_cell.length_a   1.000
_cell.length_b   1.000
_cell.length_c   1.000
_cell.angle_alpha   90.00
_cell.angle_beta   90.00
_cell.angle_gamma   90.00
#
_symmetry.space_group_name_H-M   'P 1'
#
loop_
_entity.id
_entity.type
_entity.pdbx_description
1 polymer ?
#
loop_
_entity_poly.entity_id
_entity_poly.type
_entity_poly.pdbx_seq_one_letter_code
_entity_poly.pdbx_strand_id
1 'polypeptide(L)'
;RFIAVTGSDELNILSCLTAHSLGAKNTIARVRNAEYAVQSEFYMEKFGLSMTINPDFTAAREIERLLHFPQATKIELFGKGRCELAEMKIEHGNAIIGKTLFEINQKMKMNILICAIVRDKNIFIPNGDDIVKEGDVLYITGSPKAINESLEKMNIKVRRISSVLIAGASRIGFYLSKMLEKDGVNVTVVEKVHSKAAELAGNVPGVSVMCSDAMEYFESMSEADIKNTDAFVTLTNNDEYNLIAGMLAEKRNVYKVVTKMNSHSALKELQMNTNCLLYTSPSPRDT
;
A
#
# COMPACT_ATOMS: atom_id res chain seq x y z
N ARG A 1 2.93 16.97 -26.02
CA ARG A 1 2.82 16.56 -24.61
C ARG A 1 3.90 17.25 -23.81
N PHE A 2 3.59 17.70 -22.60
CA PHE A 2 4.54 18.31 -21.69
C PHE A 2 4.35 17.74 -20.27
N ILE A 3 5.45 17.40 -19.57
CA ILE A 3 5.41 16.80 -18.24
C ILE A 3 6.35 17.60 -17.35
N ALA A 4 5.81 18.15 -16.25
CA ALA A 4 6.56 18.93 -15.27
C ALA A 4 6.70 18.13 -13.95
N VAL A 5 7.94 17.80 -13.56
CA VAL A 5 8.26 16.99 -12.38
C VAL A 5 9.42 17.59 -11.56
N THR A 6 9.50 18.93 -11.52
CA THR A 6 10.50 19.66 -10.75
C THR A 6 10.30 19.54 -9.23
N GLY A 7 11.20 20.09 -8.43
CA GLY A 7 11.09 20.09 -6.96
C GLY A 7 9.93 20.91 -6.37
N SER A 8 9.34 21.87 -7.15
CA SER A 8 8.26 22.76 -6.70
C SER A 8 6.95 22.45 -7.44
N ASP A 9 5.86 22.35 -6.69
CA ASP A 9 4.53 22.12 -7.24
C ASP A 9 4.04 23.33 -8.03
N GLU A 10 4.33 24.56 -7.54
CA GLU A 10 4.00 25.82 -8.20
C GLU A 10 4.67 25.91 -9.57
N LEU A 11 5.97 25.57 -9.61
CA LEU A 11 6.72 25.58 -10.87
C LEU A 11 6.18 24.53 -11.84
N ASN A 12 5.80 23.37 -11.35
CA ASN A 12 5.22 22.31 -12.19
C ASN A 12 3.88 22.76 -12.80
N ILE A 13 2.99 23.36 -11.99
CA ILE A 13 1.71 23.89 -12.45
C ILE A 13 1.95 25.00 -13.47
N LEU A 14 2.78 26.02 -13.13
CA LEU A 14 3.04 27.16 -13.99
C LEU A 14 3.68 26.74 -15.33
N SER A 15 4.63 25.81 -15.30
CA SER A 15 5.25 25.29 -16.52
C SER A 15 4.26 24.57 -17.43
N CYS A 16 3.33 23.80 -16.84
CA CYS A 16 2.28 23.15 -17.61
C CYS A 16 1.30 24.14 -18.22
N LEU A 17 0.92 25.20 -17.49
CA LEU A 17 0.05 26.27 -17.99
C LEU A 17 0.71 27.00 -19.17
N THR A 18 1.99 27.34 -19.03
CA THR A 18 2.78 28.00 -20.09
C THR A 18 2.88 27.08 -21.32
N ALA A 19 3.18 25.81 -21.13
CA ALA A 19 3.26 24.83 -22.21
C ALA A 19 1.92 24.67 -22.94
N HIS A 20 0.80 24.67 -22.20
CA HIS A 20 -0.55 24.61 -22.79
C HIS A 20 -0.82 25.85 -23.63
N SER A 21 -0.50 27.05 -23.12
CA SER A 21 -0.67 28.33 -23.84
C SER A 21 0.20 28.39 -25.11
N LEU A 22 1.32 27.67 -25.14
CA LEU A 22 2.19 27.53 -26.30
C LEU A 22 1.78 26.40 -27.25
N GLY A 23 0.61 25.77 -27.03
CA GLY A 23 0.03 24.76 -27.92
C GLY A 23 0.28 23.31 -27.54
N ALA A 24 0.79 23.00 -26.36
CA ALA A 24 0.88 21.63 -25.88
C ALA A 24 -0.53 21.06 -25.65
N LYS A 25 -0.91 20.01 -26.37
CA LYS A 25 -2.25 19.39 -26.29
C LYS A 25 -2.50 18.67 -24.97
N ASN A 26 -1.47 18.10 -24.35
CA ASN A 26 -1.57 17.39 -23.09
C ASN A 26 -0.44 17.83 -22.16
N THR A 27 -0.79 18.18 -20.94
CA THR A 27 0.13 18.62 -19.89
C THR A 27 -0.09 17.81 -18.62
N ILE A 28 1.01 17.37 -17.98
CA ILE A 28 0.97 16.60 -16.75
C ILE A 28 1.86 17.28 -15.71
N ALA A 29 1.29 17.64 -14.57
CA ALA A 29 2.02 18.26 -13.47
C ALA A 29 2.13 17.31 -12.27
N ARG A 30 3.35 17.17 -11.70
CA ARG A 30 3.51 16.55 -10.39
C ARG A 30 3.13 17.55 -9.31
N VAL A 31 2.13 17.20 -8.48
CA VAL A 31 1.61 18.05 -7.41
C VAL A 31 1.49 17.19 -6.15
N ARG A 32 2.34 17.48 -5.15
CA ARG A 32 2.43 16.67 -3.92
C ARG A 32 1.74 17.30 -2.72
N ASN A 33 1.56 18.63 -2.73
CA ASN A 33 0.85 19.34 -1.66
C ASN A 33 -0.64 19.02 -1.72
N ALA A 34 -1.20 18.66 -0.56
CA ALA A 34 -2.61 18.30 -0.42
C ALA A 34 -3.55 19.47 -0.77
N GLU A 35 -3.19 20.71 -0.47
CA GLU A 35 -3.98 21.90 -0.76
C GLU A 35 -4.15 22.10 -2.28
N TYR A 36 -3.07 21.94 -3.05
CA TYR A 36 -3.12 22.03 -4.50
C TYR A 36 -3.81 20.82 -5.13
N ALA A 37 -3.70 19.65 -4.52
CA ALA A 37 -4.37 18.43 -5.00
C ALA A 37 -5.91 18.58 -4.94
N VAL A 38 -6.45 19.22 -3.92
CA VAL A 38 -7.90 19.54 -3.81
C VAL A 38 -8.35 20.48 -4.92
N GLN A 39 -7.49 21.39 -5.36
CA GLN A 39 -7.78 22.35 -6.43
C GLN A 39 -7.45 21.81 -7.83
N SER A 40 -7.09 20.53 -7.95
CA SER A 40 -6.66 19.94 -9.23
C SER A 40 -7.73 20.04 -10.33
N GLU A 41 -9.01 19.86 -10.01
CA GLU A 41 -10.12 20.02 -10.94
C GLU A 41 -10.21 21.46 -11.47
N PHE A 42 -10.02 22.46 -10.60
CA PHE A 42 -9.98 23.86 -10.98
C PHE A 42 -8.82 24.15 -11.95
N TYR A 43 -7.62 23.60 -11.68
CA TYR A 43 -6.48 23.75 -12.59
C TYR A 43 -6.71 23.05 -13.94
N MET A 44 -7.36 21.91 -13.95
CA MET A 44 -7.72 21.21 -15.19
C MET A 44 -8.76 21.99 -16.00
N GLU A 45 -9.84 22.45 -15.39
CA GLU A 45 -10.93 23.13 -16.09
C GLU A 45 -10.57 24.56 -16.55
N LYS A 46 -9.92 25.33 -15.68
CA LYS A 46 -9.70 26.77 -15.94
C LYS A 46 -8.38 27.06 -16.65
N PHE A 47 -7.39 26.20 -16.47
CA PHE A 47 -6.04 26.46 -16.96
C PHE A 47 -5.53 25.41 -17.97
N GLY A 48 -6.37 24.46 -18.37
CA GLY A 48 -6.03 23.50 -19.41
C GLY A 48 -4.95 22.48 -19.02
N LEU A 49 -4.78 22.21 -17.71
CA LEU A 49 -4.00 21.06 -17.30
C LEU A 49 -4.75 19.79 -17.66
N SER A 50 -4.07 18.85 -18.32
CA SER A 50 -4.70 17.57 -18.68
C SER A 50 -4.73 16.58 -17.53
N MET A 51 -3.75 16.63 -16.63
CA MET A 51 -3.63 15.70 -15.50
C MET A 51 -2.69 16.24 -14.40
N THR A 52 -3.04 15.96 -13.15
CA THR A 52 -2.12 16.09 -12.01
C THR A 52 -1.80 14.72 -11.43
N ILE A 53 -0.57 14.54 -10.97
CA ILE A 53 -0.11 13.30 -10.33
C ILE A 53 0.44 13.63 -8.95
N ASN A 54 -0.09 12.96 -7.91
CA ASN A 54 0.44 13.01 -6.56
C ASN A 54 1.00 11.62 -6.19
N PRO A 55 2.33 11.42 -6.29
CA PRO A 55 2.93 10.13 -5.99
C PRO A 55 2.82 9.75 -4.51
N ASP A 56 2.89 10.72 -3.58
CA ASP A 56 2.80 10.47 -2.15
C ASP A 56 1.37 10.00 -1.77
N PHE A 57 0.33 10.60 -2.37
CA PHE A 57 -1.06 10.16 -2.20
C PHE A 57 -1.29 8.77 -2.81
N THR A 58 -0.72 8.50 -3.99
CA THR A 58 -0.85 7.19 -4.64
C THR A 58 -0.19 6.11 -3.79
N ALA A 59 1.01 6.38 -3.27
CA ALA A 59 1.71 5.49 -2.35
C ALA A 59 0.90 5.18 -1.08
N ALA A 60 0.34 6.23 -0.44
CA ALA A 60 -0.50 6.07 0.74
C ALA A 60 -1.72 5.18 0.45
N ARG A 61 -2.37 5.37 -0.70
CA ARG A 61 -3.51 4.56 -1.15
C ARG A 61 -3.16 3.10 -1.40
N GLU A 62 -1.98 2.81 -1.90
CA GLU A 62 -1.52 1.43 -2.08
C GLU A 62 -1.24 0.77 -0.74
N ILE A 63 -0.62 1.48 0.21
CA ILE A 63 -0.41 0.97 1.56
C ILE A 63 -1.75 0.74 2.28
N GLU A 64 -2.69 1.68 2.21
CA GLU A 64 -4.04 1.54 2.75
C GLU A 64 -4.71 0.24 2.25
N ARG A 65 -4.63 -0.05 0.95
CA ARG A 65 -5.17 -1.30 0.39
C ARG A 65 -4.49 -2.54 0.93
N LEU A 66 -3.15 -2.53 1.05
CA LEU A 66 -2.42 -3.64 1.66
C LEU A 66 -2.82 -3.88 3.12
N LEU A 67 -3.25 -2.84 3.82
CA LEU A 67 -3.80 -2.95 5.18
C LEU A 67 -5.24 -3.45 5.17
N HIS A 68 -6.06 -3.11 4.17
CA HIS A 68 -7.41 -3.66 4.01
C HIS A 68 -7.42 -5.14 3.58
N PHE A 69 -6.36 -5.59 2.88
CA PHE A 69 -6.17 -6.97 2.46
C PHE A 69 -4.85 -7.54 2.97
N PRO A 70 -4.73 -7.77 4.30
CA PRO A 70 -3.45 -8.14 4.90
C PRO A 70 -2.83 -9.44 4.36
N GLN A 71 -3.64 -10.33 3.78
CA GLN A 71 -3.19 -11.59 3.16
C GLN A 71 -2.61 -11.39 1.76
N ALA A 72 -2.92 -10.28 1.10
CA ALA A 72 -2.33 -9.98 -0.19
C ALA A 72 -0.90 -9.47 -0.03
N THR A 73 -0.01 -9.96 -0.89
CA THR A 73 1.36 -9.45 -1.01
C THR A 73 1.42 -8.26 -1.96
N LYS A 74 0.50 -8.20 -2.93
CA LYS A 74 0.37 -7.12 -3.90
C LYS A 74 -1.08 -6.96 -4.34
N ILE A 75 -1.51 -5.72 -4.59
CA ILE A 75 -2.84 -5.42 -5.14
C ILE A 75 -2.67 -4.41 -6.26
N GLU A 76 -3.20 -4.74 -7.44
CA GLU A 76 -3.24 -3.84 -8.59
C GLU A 76 -4.69 -3.57 -8.99
N LEU A 77 -4.98 -2.31 -9.35
CA LEU A 77 -6.32 -1.90 -9.77
C LEU A 77 -6.44 -1.84 -11.28
N PHE A 78 -7.55 -2.36 -11.77
CA PHE A 78 -7.95 -2.27 -13.16
C PHE A 78 -9.35 -1.64 -13.30
N GLY A 79 -9.65 -1.13 -14.49
CA GLY A 79 -10.98 -0.63 -14.82
C GLY A 79 -11.47 0.52 -13.93
N LYS A 80 -10.60 1.46 -13.56
CA LYS A 80 -10.91 2.59 -12.66
C LYS A 80 -11.33 2.14 -11.24
N GLY A 81 -10.70 1.09 -10.72
CA GLY A 81 -10.96 0.58 -9.37
C GLY A 81 -12.16 -0.37 -9.27
N ARG A 82 -12.74 -0.79 -10.40
CA ARG A 82 -13.85 -1.77 -10.40
C ARG A 82 -13.40 -3.22 -10.30
N CYS A 83 -12.16 -3.49 -10.63
CA CYS A 83 -11.55 -4.82 -10.59
C CYS A 83 -10.17 -4.72 -9.93
N GLU A 84 -9.87 -5.64 -9.06
CA GLU A 84 -8.57 -5.78 -8.40
C GLU A 84 -7.90 -7.07 -8.85
N LEU A 85 -6.59 -7.05 -8.98
CA LEU A 85 -5.73 -8.22 -9.07
C LEU A 85 -4.96 -8.33 -7.76
N ALA A 86 -5.30 -9.32 -6.96
CA ALA A 86 -4.62 -9.61 -5.70
C ALA A 86 -3.67 -10.78 -5.87
N GLU A 87 -2.46 -10.63 -5.38
CA GLU A 87 -1.47 -11.69 -5.26
C GLU A 87 -1.55 -12.29 -3.85
N MET A 88 -1.77 -13.59 -3.75
CA MET A 88 -1.95 -14.28 -2.48
C MET A 88 -1.12 -15.56 -2.42
N LYS A 89 -0.26 -15.66 -1.39
CA LYS A 89 0.51 -16.87 -1.12
C LYS A 89 -0.32 -17.87 -0.32
N ILE A 90 -0.30 -19.13 -0.72
CA ILE A 90 -0.99 -20.23 -0.03
C ILE A 90 -0.07 -20.80 1.04
N GLU A 91 -0.41 -20.53 2.29
CA GLU A 91 0.34 -20.97 3.45
C GLU A 91 -0.15 -22.33 3.98
N HIS A 92 0.67 -22.96 4.80
CA HIS A 92 0.33 -24.23 5.46
C HIS A 92 -1.02 -24.17 6.17
N GLY A 93 -1.83 -25.23 6.03
CA GLY A 93 -3.15 -25.31 6.68
C GLY A 93 -4.29 -24.60 5.97
N ASN A 94 -4.04 -24.00 4.78
CA ASN A 94 -5.10 -23.39 4.00
C ASN A 94 -6.11 -24.44 3.51
N ALA A 95 -7.42 -24.16 3.65
CA ALA A 95 -8.51 -25.09 3.36
C ALA A 95 -8.65 -25.47 1.88
N ILE A 96 -8.00 -24.77 0.97
CA ILE A 96 -8.03 -25.06 -0.48
C ILE A 96 -6.88 -25.95 -0.95
N ILE A 97 -5.88 -26.21 -0.10
CA ILE A 97 -4.76 -27.09 -0.46
C ILE A 97 -5.30 -28.50 -0.78
N GLY A 98 -4.79 -29.09 -1.86
CA GLY A 98 -5.15 -30.43 -2.32
C GLY A 98 -6.49 -30.50 -3.09
N LYS A 99 -7.18 -29.38 -3.29
CA LYS A 99 -8.42 -29.31 -4.06
C LYS A 99 -8.17 -28.78 -5.47
N THR A 100 -8.97 -29.25 -6.44
CA THR A 100 -8.97 -28.69 -7.79
C THR A 100 -9.67 -27.33 -7.81
N LEU A 101 -9.34 -26.48 -8.77
CA LEU A 101 -10.02 -25.19 -8.92
C LEU A 101 -11.52 -25.37 -9.25
N PHE A 102 -11.88 -26.44 -9.92
CA PHE A 102 -13.28 -26.80 -10.17
C PHE A 102 -14.03 -27.10 -8.85
N GLU A 103 -13.46 -27.94 -7.98
CA GLU A 103 -14.04 -28.24 -6.66
C GLU A 103 -14.17 -26.99 -5.77
N ILE A 104 -13.14 -26.13 -5.79
CA ILE A 104 -13.15 -24.87 -5.04
C ILE A 104 -14.28 -23.98 -5.53
N ASN A 105 -14.42 -23.79 -6.84
CA ASN A 105 -15.47 -22.95 -7.41
C ASN A 105 -16.88 -23.54 -7.17
N GLN A 106 -17.05 -24.85 -7.36
CA GLN A 106 -18.32 -25.52 -7.22
C GLN A 106 -18.83 -25.48 -5.76
N LYS A 107 -17.96 -25.73 -4.77
CA LYS A 107 -18.31 -25.73 -3.36
C LYS A 107 -18.51 -24.34 -2.78
N MET A 108 -17.69 -23.38 -3.22
CA MET A 108 -17.63 -22.06 -2.60
C MET A 108 -18.39 -20.99 -3.37
N LYS A 109 -18.80 -21.25 -4.62
CA LYS A 109 -19.50 -20.29 -5.51
C LYS A 109 -18.86 -18.90 -5.44
N MET A 110 -17.57 -18.86 -5.77
CA MET A 110 -16.79 -17.64 -5.68
C MET A 110 -17.00 -16.79 -6.92
N ASN A 111 -17.18 -15.48 -6.72
CA ASN A 111 -17.26 -14.50 -7.83
C ASN A 111 -15.89 -13.89 -8.15
N ILE A 112 -14.87 -14.75 -8.19
CA ILE A 112 -13.49 -14.37 -8.51
C ILE A 112 -12.96 -15.29 -9.62
N LEU A 113 -11.91 -14.82 -10.30
CA LEU A 113 -11.16 -15.63 -11.26
C LEU A 113 -9.71 -15.77 -10.77
N ILE A 114 -9.22 -16.99 -10.71
CA ILE A 114 -7.79 -17.26 -10.52
C ILE A 114 -7.15 -17.21 -11.90
N CYS A 115 -6.41 -16.13 -12.18
CA CYS A 115 -5.86 -15.82 -13.49
C CYS A 115 -4.56 -16.56 -13.77
N ALA A 116 -3.74 -16.74 -12.73
CA ALA A 116 -2.45 -17.41 -12.83
C ALA A 116 -2.07 -18.03 -11.49
N ILE A 117 -1.21 -19.04 -11.55
CA ILE A 117 -0.54 -19.65 -10.40
C ILE A 117 0.96 -19.60 -10.64
N VAL A 118 1.71 -19.13 -9.62
CA VAL A 118 3.15 -19.26 -9.58
C VAL A 118 3.51 -20.40 -8.64
N ARG A 119 4.23 -21.37 -9.16
CA ARG A 119 4.74 -22.54 -8.44
C ARG A 119 6.20 -22.77 -8.81
N ASP A 120 7.08 -22.86 -7.84
CA ASP A 120 8.51 -23.08 -8.05
C ASP A 120 9.14 -22.13 -9.08
N LYS A 121 8.79 -20.83 -8.99
CA LYS A 121 9.18 -19.74 -9.91
C LYS A 121 8.61 -19.86 -11.34
N ASN A 122 7.77 -20.85 -11.64
CA ASN A 122 7.09 -20.99 -12.92
C ASN A 122 5.69 -20.41 -12.81
N ILE A 123 5.33 -19.56 -13.76
CA ILE A 123 3.98 -19.02 -13.88
C ILE A 123 3.20 -19.80 -14.95
N PHE A 124 1.95 -20.17 -14.65
CA PHE A 124 1.06 -20.79 -15.60
C PHE A 124 -0.38 -20.34 -15.41
N ILE A 125 -1.17 -20.39 -16.47
CA ILE A 125 -2.60 -20.13 -16.45
C ILE A 125 -3.30 -21.44 -16.09
N PRO A 126 -3.97 -21.50 -14.92
CA PRO A 126 -4.57 -22.75 -14.48
C PRO A 126 -5.88 -23.06 -15.21
N ASN A 127 -6.22 -24.34 -15.25
CA ASN A 127 -7.53 -24.85 -15.65
C ASN A 127 -8.28 -25.46 -14.45
N GLY A 128 -9.53 -25.90 -14.66
CA GLY A 128 -10.38 -26.41 -13.59
C GLY A 128 -9.82 -27.64 -12.85
N ASP A 129 -8.98 -28.44 -13.47
CA ASP A 129 -8.44 -29.70 -12.93
C ASP A 129 -7.12 -29.48 -12.16
N ASP A 130 -6.57 -28.27 -12.24
CA ASP A 130 -5.33 -27.95 -11.52
C ASP A 130 -5.56 -27.92 -10.00
N ILE A 131 -4.67 -28.59 -9.28
CA ILE A 131 -4.71 -28.72 -7.83
C ILE A 131 -3.86 -27.62 -7.19
N VAL A 132 -4.44 -26.91 -6.22
CA VAL A 132 -3.74 -25.93 -5.41
C VAL A 132 -2.81 -26.61 -4.41
N LYS A 133 -1.56 -26.15 -4.34
CA LYS A 133 -0.51 -26.67 -3.44
C LYS A 133 -0.07 -25.61 -2.44
N GLU A 134 0.47 -26.08 -1.34
CA GLU A 134 1.18 -25.23 -0.38
C GLU A 134 2.36 -24.54 -1.07
N GLY A 135 2.56 -23.25 -0.79
CA GLY A 135 3.59 -22.43 -1.40
C GLY A 135 3.21 -21.81 -2.75
N ASP A 136 2.08 -22.20 -3.36
CA ASP A 136 1.57 -21.55 -4.56
C ASP A 136 1.29 -20.08 -4.29
N VAL A 137 1.55 -19.22 -5.28
CA VAL A 137 1.08 -17.85 -5.29
C VAL A 137 -0.02 -17.72 -6.32
N LEU A 138 -1.23 -17.42 -5.85
CA LEU A 138 -2.41 -17.24 -6.68
C LEU A 138 -2.57 -15.78 -7.09
N TYR A 139 -2.80 -15.53 -8.36
CA TYR A 139 -3.25 -14.24 -8.88
C TYR A 139 -4.76 -14.27 -9.07
N ILE A 140 -5.47 -13.54 -8.21
CA ILE A 140 -6.92 -13.57 -8.12
C ILE A 140 -7.48 -12.23 -8.59
N THR A 141 -8.47 -12.24 -9.49
CA THR A 141 -9.15 -11.02 -9.92
C THR A 141 -10.64 -11.07 -9.59
N GLY A 142 -11.18 -9.91 -9.22
CA GLY A 142 -12.58 -9.74 -8.89
C GLY A 142 -12.87 -8.31 -8.40
N SER A 143 -14.13 -8.06 -8.00
CA SER A 143 -14.41 -6.85 -7.23
C SER A 143 -13.84 -6.96 -5.81
N PRO A 144 -13.51 -5.85 -5.13
CA PRO A 144 -13.00 -5.87 -3.75
C PRO A 144 -13.88 -6.71 -2.80
N LYS A 145 -15.20 -6.54 -2.93
CA LYS A 145 -16.18 -7.30 -2.16
C LYS A 145 -16.13 -8.80 -2.45
N ALA A 146 -16.05 -9.17 -3.74
CA ALA A 146 -15.99 -10.58 -4.14
C ALA A 146 -14.70 -11.28 -3.68
N ILE A 147 -13.57 -10.57 -3.68
CA ILE A 147 -12.30 -11.09 -3.17
C ILE A 147 -12.43 -11.36 -1.67
N ASN A 148 -12.91 -10.41 -0.87
CA ASN A 148 -13.08 -10.59 0.58
C ASN A 148 -14.03 -11.75 0.92
N GLU A 149 -15.21 -11.80 0.30
CA GLU A 149 -16.16 -12.90 0.49
C GLU A 149 -15.57 -14.27 0.11
N SER A 150 -14.71 -14.30 -0.91
CA SER A 150 -14.03 -15.53 -1.34
C SER A 150 -12.96 -15.96 -0.35
N LEU A 151 -12.19 -15.03 0.21
CA LEU A 151 -11.20 -15.31 1.25
C LEU A 151 -11.85 -15.91 2.49
N GLU A 152 -12.97 -15.35 2.95
CA GLU A 152 -13.74 -15.89 4.07
C GLU A 152 -14.23 -17.33 3.78
N LYS A 153 -14.77 -17.58 2.58
CA LYS A 153 -15.21 -18.93 2.15
C LYS A 153 -14.06 -19.93 2.05
N MET A 154 -12.86 -19.48 1.70
CA MET A 154 -11.64 -20.30 1.71
C MET A 154 -11.17 -20.60 3.14
N ASN A 155 -11.88 -20.13 4.16
CA ASN A 155 -11.50 -20.22 5.57
C ASN A 155 -10.13 -19.54 5.84
N ILE A 156 -9.77 -18.56 5.03
CA ILE A 156 -8.65 -17.69 5.28
C ILE A 156 -9.15 -16.66 6.28
N LYS A 157 -8.68 -16.75 7.51
CA LYS A 157 -9.04 -15.77 8.55
C LYS A 157 -8.54 -14.39 8.12
N VAL A 158 -9.45 -13.58 7.59
CA VAL A 158 -9.18 -12.17 7.31
C VAL A 158 -9.16 -11.44 8.65
N ARG A 159 -7.98 -11.25 9.21
CA ARG A 159 -7.82 -10.40 10.40
C ARG A 159 -7.94 -8.95 9.96
N ARG A 160 -9.02 -8.30 10.38
CA ARG A 160 -9.22 -6.88 10.10
C ARG A 160 -8.17 -6.07 10.84
N ILE A 161 -7.52 -5.16 10.14
CA ILE A 161 -6.60 -4.19 10.76
C ILE A 161 -7.45 -3.11 11.43
N SER A 162 -7.31 -2.99 12.74
CA SER A 162 -8.03 -2.02 13.58
C SER A 162 -7.09 -1.05 14.30
N SER A 163 -5.80 -1.38 14.38
CA SER A 163 -4.77 -0.58 15.02
C SER A 163 -3.49 -0.56 14.19
N VAL A 164 -3.01 0.62 13.85
CA VAL A 164 -1.82 0.83 13.01
C VAL A 164 -0.84 1.77 13.69
N LEU A 165 0.41 1.34 13.80
CA LEU A 165 1.54 2.17 14.20
C LEU A 165 2.31 2.60 12.95
N ILE A 166 2.53 3.90 12.79
CA ILE A 166 3.25 4.50 11.65
C ILE A 166 4.54 5.16 12.16
N ALA A 167 5.68 4.75 11.63
CA ALA A 167 6.96 5.38 11.88
C ALA A 167 7.26 6.46 10.83
N GLY A 168 7.16 7.73 11.23
CA GLY A 168 7.47 8.90 10.42
C GLY A 168 6.25 9.66 9.90
N ALA A 169 6.17 10.96 10.20
CA ALA A 169 5.17 11.91 9.69
C ALA A 169 5.59 12.47 8.32
N SER A 170 5.92 11.59 7.37
CA SER A 170 6.16 11.98 5.98
C SER A 170 4.85 12.35 5.28
N ARG A 171 4.90 12.91 4.04
CA ARG A 171 3.69 13.18 3.26
C ARG A 171 2.85 11.93 3.03
N ILE A 172 3.50 10.78 2.79
CA ILE A 172 2.81 9.48 2.69
C ILE A 172 2.13 9.15 4.02
N GLY A 173 2.85 9.33 5.15
CA GLY A 173 2.31 9.13 6.49
C GLY A 173 1.09 10.01 6.77
N PHE A 174 1.13 11.28 6.36
CA PHE A 174 0.00 12.20 6.47
C PHE A 174 -1.23 11.70 5.70
N TYR A 175 -1.08 11.36 4.41
CA TYR A 175 -2.20 10.86 3.61
C TYR A 175 -2.74 9.54 4.14
N LEU A 176 -1.85 8.62 4.51
CA LEU A 176 -2.23 7.31 5.05
C LEU A 176 -3.00 7.47 6.37
N SER A 177 -2.51 8.29 7.29
CA SER A 177 -3.17 8.57 8.57
C SER A 177 -4.58 9.10 8.38
N LYS A 178 -4.76 10.05 7.44
CA LYS A 178 -6.06 10.64 7.13
C LYS A 178 -7.05 9.64 6.50
N MET A 179 -6.55 8.70 5.68
CA MET A 179 -7.38 7.64 5.10
C MET A 179 -7.81 6.64 6.17
N LEU A 180 -6.87 6.15 6.97
CA LEU A 180 -7.13 5.17 8.02
C LEU A 180 -8.04 5.73 9.12
N GLU A 181 -7.87 7.00 9.52
CA GLU A 181 -8.79 7.69 10.45
C GLU A 181 -10.23 7.67 9.93
N LYS A 182 -10.42 8.02 8.65
CA LYS A 182 -11.73 8.01 8.00
C LYS A 182 -12.37 6.62 7.98
N ASP A 183 -11.57 5.56 7.90
CA ASP A 183 -12.01 4.17 7.91
C ASP A 183 -12.25 3.63 9.34
N GLY A 184 -12.07 4.48 10.35
CA GLY A 184 -12.26 4.12 11.76
C GLY A 184 -11.15 3.24 12.34
N VAL A 185 -9.96 3.29 11.77
CA VAL A 185 -8.77 2.59 12.27
C VAL A 185 -8.06 3.45 13.31
N ASN A 186 -7.66 2.86 14.42
CA ASN A 186 -6.85 3.53 15.44
C ASN A 186 -5.42 3.71 14.92
N VAL A 187 -4.99 4.94 14.72
CA VAL A 187 -3.67 5.26 14.19
C VAL A 187 -2.82 5.95 15.24
N THR A 188 -1.62 5.44 15.43
CA THR A 188 -0.56 6.12 16.19
C THR A 188 0.60 6.43 15.27
N VAL A 189 1.01 7.68 15.17
CA VAL A 189 2.17 8.11 14.39
C VAL A 189 3.29 8.51 15.33
N VAL A 190 4.48 7.97 15.11
CA VAL A 190 5.68 8.33 15.86
C VAL A 190 6.62 9.11 14.94
N GLU A 191 6.91 10.36 15.32
CA GLU A 191 7.76 11.26 14.54
C GLU A 191 8.79 11.94 15.45
N LYS A 192 10.04 11.88 15.05
CA LYS A 192 11.17 12.43 15.82
C LYS A 192 11.23 13.95 15.81
N VAL A 193 10.79 14.57 14.71
CA VAL A 193 10.86 16.02 14.52
C VAL A 193 9.60 16.67 15.06
N HIS A 194 9.73 17.43 16.16
CA HIS A 194 8.61 18.06 16.86
C HIS A 194 7.69 18.90 15.94
N SER A 195 8.25 19.69 15.02
CA SER A 195 7.46 20.53 14.11
C SER A 195 6.56 19.69 13.19
N LYS A 196 7.06 18.55 12.66
CA LYS A 196 6.27 17.63 11.85
C LYS A 196 5.22 16.89 12.65
N ALA A 197 5.55 16.49 13.87
CA ALA A 197 4.59 15.88 14.80
C ALA A 197 3.44 16.82 15.10
N ALA A 198 3.74 18.08 15.43
CA ALA A 198 2.75 19.11 15.71
C ALA A 198 1.89 19.44 14.48
N GLU A 199 2.50 19.55 13.29
CA GLU A 199 1.79 19.76 12.02
C GLU A 199 0.80 18.63 11.73
N LEU A 200 1.23 17.38 11.89
CA LEU A 200 0.34 16.22 11.70
C LEU A 200 -0.82 16.21 12.70
N ALA A 201 -0.54 16.42 13.98
CA ALA A 201 -1.56 16.45 15.02
C ALA A 201 -2.60 17.56 14.79
N GLY A 202 -2.17 18.73 14.28
CA GLY A 202 -3.08 19.82 13.94
C GLY A 202 -3.97 19.56 12.73
N ASN A 203 -3.49 18.74 11.78
CA ASN A 203 -4.20 18.47 10.51
C ASN A 203 -5.04 17.19 10.51
N VAL A 204 -4.77 16.26 11.45
CA VAL A 204 -5.49 14.96 11.55
C VAL A 204 -5.81 14.69 13.04
N PRO A 205 -6.85 15.33 13.58
CA PRO A 205 -7.10 15.33 15.04
C PRO A 205 -7.51 13.96 15.61
N GLY A 206 -8.00 13.03 14.79
CA GLY A 206 -8.36 11.67 15.23
C GLY A 206 -7.18 10.71 15.34
N VAL A 207 -5.94 11.18 15.08
CA VAL A 207 -4.73 10.37 15.11
C VAL A 207 -3.89 10.70 16.37
N SER A 208 -3.42 9.67 17.05
CA SER A 208 -2.47 9.84 18.16
C SER A 208 -1.06 10.12 17.59
N VAL A 209 -0.43 11.22 18.01
CA VAL A 209 0.91 11.57 17.54
C VAL A 209 1.89 11.60 18.71
N MET A 210 2.96 10.81 18.61
CA MET A 210 4.03 10.71 19.60
C MET A 210 5.30 11.35 19.04
N CYS A 211 5.87 12.31 19.79
CA CYS A 211 7.15 12.92 19.43
C CYS A 211 8.30 12.13 20.05
N SER A 212 8.82 11.13 19.33
CA SER A 212 9.88 10.22 19.77
C SER A 212 10.58 9.58 18.58
N ASP A 213 11.71 8.90 18.84
CA ASP A 213 12.26 7.94 17.88
C ASP A 213 11.34 6.71 17.81
N ALA A 214 11.00 6.27 16.58
CA ALA A 214 10.01 5.22 16.41
C ALA A 214 10.51 3.83 16.86
N MET A 215 11.81 3.53 16.77
CA MET A 215 12.35 2.27 17.30
C MET A 215 12.37 2.28 18.82
N GLU A 216 12.83 3.36 19.44
CA GLU A 216 12.80 3.50 20.90
C GLU A 216 11.37 3.41 21.45
N TYR A 217 10.41 4.07 20.79
CA TYR A 217 9.00 3.97 21.15
C TYR A 217 8.50 2.52 21.04
N PHE A 218 8.76 1.86 19.91
CA PHE A 218 8.33 0.49 19.68
C PHE A 218 8.98 -0.51 20.64
N GLU A 219 10.25 -0.33 20.97
CA GLU A 219 10.97 -1.17 21.96
C GLU A 219 10.40 -0.98 23.37
N SER A 220 9.96 0.22 23.72
CA SER A 220 9.35 0.53 25.02
C SER A 220 7.92 -0.01 25.19
N MET A 221 7.25 -0.40 24.11
CA MET A 221 5.90 -0.95 24.14
C MET A 221 5.83 -2.27 24.89
N SER A 222 4.79 -2.40 25.72
CA SER A 222 4.52 -3.68 26.39
C SER A 222 4.11 -4.77 25.40
N GLU A 223 4.26 -6.04 25.79
CA GLU A 223 3.78 -7.18 25.00
C GLU A 223 2.29 -7.11 24.69
N ALA A 224 1.48 -6.52 25.59
CA ALA A 224 0.06 -6.33 25.38
C ALA A 224 -0.23 -5.27 24.29
N ASP A 225 0.51 -4.16 24.31
CA ASP A 225 0.34 -3.10 23.30
C ASP A 225 0.75 -3.58 21.90
N ILE A 226 1.82 -4.39 21.83
CA ILE A 226 2.25 -4.98 20.56
C ILE A 226 1.21 -5.97 20.02
N LYS A 227 0.62 -6.82 20.86
CA LYS A 227 -0.45 -7.73 20.45
C LYS A 227 -1.70 -7.00 19.96
N ASN A 228 -1.94 -5.79 20.48
CA ASN A 228 -3.04 -4.92 20.07
C ASN A 228 -2.69 -4.06 18.85
N THR A 229 -1.44 -4.06 18.40
CA THR A 229 -1.00 -3.40 17.17
C THR A 229 -1.11 -4.38 16.01
N ASP A 230 -2.10 -4.18 15.14
CA ASP A 230 -2.33 -5.09 14.00
C ASP A 230 -1.32 -4.85 12.88
N ALA A 231 -0.89 -3.60 12.67
CA ALA A 231 0.08 -3.30 11.63
C ALA A 231 1.12 -2.28 12.06
N PHE A 232 2.32 -2.42 11.52
CA PHE A 232 3.42 -1.45 11.64
C PHE A 232 3.87 -1.01 10.26
N VAL A 233 3.87 0.30 10.01
CA VAL A 233 4.21 0.90 8.72
C VAL A 233 5.37 1.86 8.89
N THR A 234 6.49 1.63 8.20
CA THR A 234 7.68 2.48 8.30
C THR A 234 7.79 3.38 7.07
N LEU A 235 7.74 4.71 7.28
CA LEU A 235 7.65 5.74 6.24
C LEU A 235 8.69 6.86 6.41
N THR A 236 9.79 6.59 7.09
CA THR A 236 10.85 7.59 7.23
C THR A 236 11.60 7.78 5.90
N ASN A 237 12.54 8.74 5.86
CA ASN A 237 13.38 8.97 4.68
C ASN A 237 14.66 8.13 4.67
N ASN A 238 14.86 7.27 5.67
CA ASN A 238 16.03 6.41 5.78
C ASN A 238 15.61 4.95 5.56
N ASP A 239 16.07 4.35 4.47
CA ASP A 239 15.69 2.99 4.05
C ASP A 239 16.21 1.93 5.01
N GLU A 240 17.45 2.08 5.50
CA GLU A 240 18.06 1.15 6.45
C GLU A 240 17.30 1.16 7.78
N TYR A 241 16.94 2.35 8.27
CA TYR A 241 16.13 2.51 9.47
C TYR A 241 14.76 1.85 9.30
N ASN A 242 14.08 2.11 8.16
CA ASN A 242 12.77 1.53 7.86
C ASN A 242 12.84 0.01 7.86
N LEU A 243 13.87 -0.56 7.24
CA LEU A 243 14.08 -2.01 7.17
C LEU A 243 14.30 -2.62 8.55
N ILE A 244 15.22 -2.07 9.34
CA ILE A 244 15.54 -2.59 10.69
C ILE A 244 14.30 -2.51 11.59
N ALA A 245 13.57 -1.39 11.57
CA ALA A 245 12.34 -1.23 12.33
C ALA A 245 11.25 -2.23 11.89
N GLY A 246 11.11 -2.47 10.59
CA GLY A 246 10.20 -3.48 10.06
C GLY A 246 10.56 -4.90 10.50
N MET A 247 11.84 -5.28 10.42
CA MET A 247 12.32 -6.60 10.89
C MET A 247 12.12 -6.78 12.39
N LEU A 248 12.30 -5.72 13.19
CA LEU A 248 12.03 -5.75 14.62
C LEU A 248 10.55 -6.01 14.90
N ALA A 249 9.66 -5.34 14.18
CA ALA A 249 8.21 -5.53 14.31
C ALA A 249 7.79 -6.95 13.91
N GLU A 250 8.36 -7.51 12.84
CA GLU A 250 8.13 -8.90 12.43
C GLU A 250 8.59 -9.88 13.52
N LYS A 251 9.79 -9.69 14.08
CA LYS A 251 10.32 -10.51 15.16
C LYS A 251 9.44 -10.49 16.42
N ARG A 252 8.77 -9.37 16.69
CA ARG A 252 7.79 -9.23 17.78
C ARG A 252 6.37 -9.66 17.40
N ASN A 253 6.21 -10.34 16.25
CA ASN A 253 4.96 -10.91 15.76
C ASN A 253 3.83 -9.88 15.51
N VAL A 254 4.15 -8.66 15.07
CA VAL A 254 3.15 -7.76 14.51
C VAL A 254 2.57 -8.40 13.25
N TYR A 255 1.24 -8.44 13.16
CA TYR A 255 0.55 -9.24 12.14
C TYR A 255 0.84 -8.77 10.71
N LYS A 256 0.89 -7.46 10.45
CA LYS A 256 1.22 -6.89 9.13
C LYS A 256 2.33 -5.86 9.26
N VAL A 257 3.38 -6.02 8.50
CA VAL A 257 4.48 -5.05 8.45
C VAL A 257 4.65 -4.56 7.02
N VAL A 258 4.65 -3.24 6.84
CA VAL A 258 4.87 -2.59 5.54
C VAL A 258 6.05 -1.62 5.67
N THR A 259 7.08 -1.84 4.88
CA THR A 259 8.32 -1.05 4.94
C THR A 259 8.54 -0.31 3.62
N LYS A 260 8.62 1.03 3.69
CA LYS A 260 8.96 1.84 2.54
C LYS A 260 10.45 1.77 2.25
N MET A 261 10.79 1.50 0.98
CA MET A 261 12.15 1.54 0.45
C MET A 261 12.20 2.47 -0.75
N ASN A 262 13.20 3.32 -0.83
CA ASN A 262 13.42 4.20 -1.99
C ASN A 262 14.40 3.56 -3.00
N SER A 263 15.23 2.61 -2.55
CA SER A 263 16.25 1.94 -3.37
C SER A 263 15.80 0.56 -3.86
N HIS A 264 15.76 0.39 -5.19
CA HIS A 264 15.38 -0.89 -5.82
C HIS A 264 16.47 -1.98 -5.75
N SER A 265 17.73 -1.59 -5.64
CA SER A 265 18.85 -2.54 -5.64
C SER A 265 18.88 -3.43 -4.39
N ALA A 266 18.48 -2.88 -3.24
CA ALA A 266 18.41 -3.64 -1.99
C ALA A 266 17.21 -4.61 -1.92
N LEU A 267 16.15 -4.36 -2.70
CA LEU A 267 14.90 -5.12 -2.65
C LEU A 267 15.03 -6.57 -3.10
N LYS A 268 15.74 -6.82 -4.20
CA LYS A 268 15.82 -8.18 -4.78
C LYS A 268 16.49 -9.19 -3.87
N GLU A 269 17.45 -8.73 -3.07
CA GLU A 269 18.15 -9.60 -2.11
C GLU A 269 17.40 -9.77 -0.79
N LEU A 270 16.62 -8.75 -0.39
CA LEU A 270 15.91 -8.73 0.89
C LEU A 270 14.54 -9.42 0.84
N GLN A 271 13.81 -9.35 -0.28
CA GLN A 271 12.53 -10.04 -0.47
C GLN A 271 12.63 -11.57 -0.33
N MET A 272 13.82 -12.13 -0.47
CA MET A 272 14.04 -13.57 -0.29
C MET A 272 14.12 -14.01 1.19
N ASN A 273 14.28 -13.08 2.13
CA ASN A 273 14.60 -13.40 3.53
C ASN A 273 13.67 -12.77 4.58
N THR A 274 12.68 -11.97 4.18
CA THR A 274 11.76 -11.32 5.13
C THR A 274 10.31 -11.47 4.66
N ASN A 275 9.38 -11.69 5.60
CA ASN A 275 7.93 -11.61 5.33
C ASN A 275 7.41 -10.16 5.33
N CYS A 276 8.30 -9.19 5.57
CA CYS A 276 7.99 -7.78 5.50
C CYS A 276 7.62 -7.40 4.07
N LEU A 277 6.47 -6.75 3.88
CA LEU A 277 6.13 -6.17 2.59
C LEU A 277 6.99 -4.94 2.34
N LEU A 278 7.91 -5.08 1.40
CA LEU A 278 8.75 -3.97 0.97
C LEU A 278 7.98 -3.18 -0.10
N TYR A 279 7.57 -1.96 0.27
CA TYR A 279 6.91 -1.03 -0.64
C TYR A 279 7.95 -0.11 -1.28
N THR A 280 8.01 -0.09 -2.60
CA THR A 280 8.77 0.90 -3.35
C THR A 280 7.83 1.81 -4.11
N SER A 281 8.01 3.11 -3.97
CA SER A 281 7.35 4.06 -4.86
C SER A 281 7.81 3.77 -6.30
N PRO A 282 6.89 3.59 -7.27
CA PRO A 282 7.28 3.33 -8.64
C PRO A 282 8.18 4.47 -9.15
N SER A 283 9.39 4.10 -9.54
CA SER A 283 10.36 5.04 -10.13
C SER A 283 10.12 5.13 -11.64
N PRO A 284 10.26 6.30 -12.26
CA PRO A 284 10.20 6.44 -13.72
C PRO A 284 11.27 5.65 -14.48
N ARG A 285 12.19 4.98 -13.78
CA ARG A 285 13.24 4.14 -14.38
C ARG A 285 12.81 2.67 -14.55
N ASP A 286 11.61 2.31 -14.10
CA ASP A 286 11.13 0.91 -14.08
C ASP A 286 10.08 0.62 -15.17
N THR A 287 9.94 1.55 -16.14
CA THR A 287 9.10 1.39 -17.36
C THR A 287 9.94 1.35 -18.61
#